data_9ba410bbc45b40ba6cbd0c0bb7798678
#
_entry.id   9ba410bbc45b40ba6cbd0c0bb7798678
#
_cell.length_a   1.000
_cell.length_b   1.000
_cell.length_c   1.000
_cell.angle_alpha   90.00
_cell.angle_beta   90.00
_cell.angle_gamma   90.00
#
_symmetry.space_group_name_H-M   'P 1'
#
loop_
_entity.id
_entity.type
_entity.pdbx_description
1 polymer ?
#
loop_
_entity_poly.entity_id
_entity_poly.type
_entity_poly.pdbx_seq_one_letter_code
_entity_poly.pdbx_strand_id
1 'polypeptide(L)'
;MAAWADQGLTADPGRVHTEGRMVRATLEDARQQIADLFGVRPRQVILTSGGTESINAAVWGALRSRTGPVACAAVEHSAVRDASARLAPLELIAVDRLGRIEVDAVEAALDRCLAVHGTGAALVHCQWANHEVGTVQPVAEVVERCRSRGIPVHVDAVAAAGHVACDLGALDADLVSVSAHKLGGPTGTGALIVRRGLRIEPLVVGGEQERARRGGLEHVAGAVGFAAAAAALCAPGALDGEEAAARRRTEVLARVATAVPGVDRFGDPIDRLPHLVCLGVDGVEAEPVLLGLDQEGVAAHSGSSCSSETLEPSPVLEAMGVDAERSLRLSVGWSTTDADIEAFEASFAGVVASLRSLRG
;
A
#
# COMPACT_ATOMS: atom_id res chain seq x y z
N MET A 1 -8.05 19.86 -7.76
CA MET A 1 -9.27 19.40 -8.49
C MET A 1 -10.27 20.55 -8.67
N ALA A 2 -10.75 21.21 -7.62
CA ALA A 2 -11.70 22.33 -7.77
C ALA A 2 -11.19 23.42 -8.72
N ALA A 3 -9.99 23.95 -8.48
CA ALA A 3 -9.39 24.97 -9.34
C ALA A 3 -9.21 24.55 -10.81
N TRP A 4 -9.09 23.26 -11.08
CA TRP A 4 -9.07 22.74 -12.45
C TRP A 4 -10.49 22.67 -13.04
N ALA A 5 -11.47 22.23 -12.24
CA ALA A 5 -12.88 22.20 -12.66
C ALA A 5 -13.41 23.60 -12.99
N ASP A 6 -12.99 24.62 -12.23
CA ASP A 6 -13.38 26.03 -12.44
C ASP A 6 -12.85 26.60 -13.77
N GLN A 7 -11.81 26.00 -14.37
CA GLN A 7 -11.31 26.40 -15.69
C GLN A 7 -12.20 25.93 -16.85
N GLY A 8 -13.20 25.09 -16.60
CA GLY A 8 -14.13 24.59 -17.63
C GLY A 8 -13.47 23.70 -18.69
N LEU A 9 -12.25 23.20 -18.44
CA LEU A 9 -11.49 22.35 -19.37
C LEU A 9 -11.96 20.89 -19.26
N THR A 10 -13.01 20.52 -20.00
CA THR A 10 -13.61 19.17 -19.96
C THR A 10 -13.41 18.38 -21.26
N ALA A 11 -12.49 18.82 -22.12
CA ALA A 11 -12.25 18.18 -23.40
C ALA A 11 -11.49 16.83 -23.26
N ASP A 12 -11.68 15.98 -24.26
CA ASP A 12 -10.92 14.74 -24.43
C ASP A 12 -9.46 15.06 -24.76
N PRO A 13 -8.46 14.62 -23.96
CA PRO A 13 -7.03 14.87 -24.20
C PRO A 13 -6.50 14.22 -25.48
N GLY A 14 -7.21 13.26 -26.06
CA GLY A 14 -6.89 12.66 -27.36
C GLY A 14 -7.21 13.52 -28.58
N ARG A 15 -7.88 14.69 -28.39
CA ARG A 15 -8.32 15.54 -29.49
C ARG A 15 -7.26 16.57 -29.90
N VAL A 16 -7.26 16.91 -31.21
CA VAL A 16 -6.28 17.84 -31.80
C VAL A 16 -6.68 19.30 -31.73
N HIS A 17 -7.94 19.61 -31.35
CA HIS A 17 -8.40 20.99 -31.15
C HIS A 17 -7.77 21.63 -29.90
N THR A 18 -7.89 22.93 -29.75
CA THR A 18 -7.18 23.69 -28.70
C THR A 18 -7.45 23.18 -27.33
N GLU A 19 -8.72 22.96 -26.96
CA GLU A 19 -9.14 22.49 -25.64
C GLU A 19 -8.57 21.08 -25.34
N GLY A 20 -8.60 20.17 -26.32
CA GLY A 20 -8.03 18.84 -26.19
C GLY A 20 -6.51 18.88 -25.94
N ARG A 21 -5.78 19.75 -26.67
CA ARG A 21 -4.34 19.93 -26.44
C ARG A 21 -4.03 20.52 -25.06
N MET A 22 -4.86 21.47 -24.58
CA MET A 22 -4.70 22.05 -23.24
C MET A 22 -4.88 20.98 -22.16
N VAL A 23 -5.97 20.18 -22.26
CA VAL A 23 -6.21 19.08 -21.31
C VAL A 23 -5.09 18.03 -21.38
N ARG A 24 -4.58 17.73 -22.58
CA ARG A 24 -3.43 16.85 -22.75
C ARG A 24 -2.17 17.37 -22.07
N ALA A 25 -1.86 18.66 -22.21
CA ALA A 25 -0.74 19.28 -21.52
C ALA A 25 -0.88 19.16 -20.01
N THR A 26 -2.06 19.49 -19.47
CA THR A 26 -2.35 19.33 -18.02
C THR A 26 -2.16 17.88 -17.54
N LEU A 27 -2.60 16.90 -18.31
CA LEU A 27 -2.41 15.48 -17.98
C LEU A 27 -0.94 15.07 -17.95
N GLU A 28 -0.15 15.53 -18.94
CA GLU A 28 1.29 15.20 -18.96
C GLU A 28 2.06 15.96 -17.86
N ASP A 29 1.68 17.20 -17.53
CA ASP A 29 2.25 17.94 -16.40
C ASP A 29 1.94 17.23 -15.07
N ALA A 30 0.71 16.73 -14.89
CA ALA A 30 0.35 15.93 -13.73
C ALA A 30 1.18 14.64 -13.64
N ARG A 31 1.36 13.97 -14.77
CA ARG A 31 2.20 12.76 -14.86
C ARG A 31 3.66 13.04 -14.51
N GLN A 32 4.20 14.21 -14.92
CA GLN A 32 5.55 14.64 -14.57
C GLN A 32 5.69 14.79 -13.05
N GLN A 33 4.76 15.52 -12.39
CA GLN A 33 4.81 15.74 -10.94
C GLN A 33 4.72 14.42 -10.14
N ILE A 34 3.88 13.48 -10.60
CA ILE A 34 3.81 12.14 -10.00
C ILE A 34 5.15 11.40 -10.19
N ALA A 35 5.73 11.48 -11.37
CA ALA A 35 7.01 10.85 -11.66
C ALA A 35 8.17 11.42 -10.82
N ASP A 36 8.16 12.74 -10.59
CA ASP A 36 9.17 13.44 -9.79
C ASP A 36 9.16 12.96 -8.33
N LEU A 37 7.98 12.73 -7.74
CA LEU A 37 7.86 12.19 -6.36
C LEU A 37 8.60 10.86 -6.20
N PHE A 38 8.58 10.04 -7.24
CA PHE A 38 9.12 8.67 -7.19
C PHE A 38 10.49 8.52 -7.87
N GLY A 39 11.11 9.60 -8.32
CA GLY A 39 12.42 9.57 -8.98
C GLY A 39 12.41 8.80 -10.32
N VAL A 40 11.26 8.74 -11.02
CA VAL A 40 11.09 8.00 -12.27
C VAL A 40 10.79 8.92 -13.46
N ARG A 41 10.80 8.38 -14.68
CA ARG A 41 10.42 9.17 -15.86
C ARG A 41 8.90 9.14 -16.07
N PRO A 42 8.27 10.21 -16.57
CA PRO A 42 6.80 10.25 -16.80
C PRO A 42 6.30 9.08 -17.68
N ARG A 43 7.11 8.61 -18.63
CA ARG A 43 6.74 7.47 -19.49
C ARG A 43 6.65 6.14 -18.76
N GLN A 44 7.19 6.03 -17.55
CA GLN A 44 7.08 4.84 -16.71
C GLN A 44 5.75 4.82 -15.94
N VAL A 45 5.13 5.97 -15.73
CA VAL A 45 3.85 6.13 -15.00
C VAL A 45 2.68 5.80 -15.92
N ILE A 46 1.86 4.83 -15.54
CA ILE A 46 0.56 4.51 -16.13
C ILE A 46 -0.50 4.91 -15.11
N LEU A 47 -1.40 5.82 -15.47
CA LEU A 47 -2.48 6.22 -14.59
C LEU A 47 -3.56 5.13 -14.53
N THR A 48 -4.04 4.86 -13.32
CA THR A 48 -5.04 3.83 -13.01
C THR A 48 -6.11 4.39 -12.07
N SER A 49 -7.11 3.60 -11.72
CA SER A 49 -8.14 3.98 -10.75
C SER A 49 -7.72 3.81 -9.29
N GLY A 50 -6.55 3.26 -9.01
CA GLY A 50 -6.05 3.04 -7.65
C GLY A 50 -5.07 1.88 -7.56
N GLY A 51 -4.66 1.53 -6.33
CA GLY A 51 -3.72 0.45 -6.05
C GLY A 51 -4.21 -0.90 -6.57
N THR A 52 -5.47 -1.24 -6.34
CA THR A 52 -6.06 -2.52 -6.77
C THR A 52 -6.01 -2.71 -8.29
N GLU A 53 -6.37 -1.69 -9.09
CA GLU A 53 -6.22 -1.77 -10.55
C GLU A 53 -4.75 -1.91 -10.95
N SER A 54 -3.86 -1.14 -10.32
CA SER A 54 -2.42 -1.19 -10.59
C SER A 54 -1.84 -2.58 -10.34
N ILE A 55 -2.19 -3.20 -9.21
CA ILE A 55 -1.78 -4.55 -8.84
C ILE A 55 -2.31 -5.58 -9.85
N ASN A 56 -3.61 -5.54 -10.16
CA ASN A 56 -4.21 -6.45 -11.15
C ASN A 56 -3.56 -6.30 -12.52
N ALA A 57 -3.27 -5.06 -12.94
CA ALA A 57 -2.58 -4.79 -14.21
C ALA A 57 -1.14 -5.31 -14.22
N ALA A 58 -0.44 -5.23 -13.09
CA ALA A 58 0.90 -5.78 -12.93
C ALA A 58 0.90 -7.31 -13.05
N VAL A 59 0.02 -7.99 -12.31
CA VAL A 59 -0.14 -9.46 -12.36
C VAL A 59 -0.51 -9.92 -13.77
N TRP A 60 -1.56 -9.30 -14.35
CA TRP A 60 -2.01 -9.63 -15.71
C TRP A 60 -0.88 -9.45 -16.73
N GLY A 61 -0.25 -8.27 -16.74
CA GLY A 61 0.78 -7.92 -17.72
C GLY A 61 2.02 -8.81 -17.62
N ALA A 62 2.44 -9.21 -16.42
CA ALA A 62 3.55 -10.11 -16.21
C ALA A 62 3.24 -11.54 -16.68
N LEU A 63 2.07 -12.09 -16.32
CA LEU A 63 1.67 -13.46 -16.65
C LEU A 63 1.32 -13.68 -18.14
N ARG A 64 1.08 -12.60 -18.90
CA ARG A 64 0.92 -12.70 -20.35
C ARG A 64 2.24 -12.88 -21.09
N SER A 65 3.33 -12.43 -20.51
CA SER A 65 4.68 -12.56 -21.10
C SER A 65 5.49 -13.72 -20.51
N ARG A 66 5.07 -14.28 -19.38
CA ARG A 66 5.76 -15.36 -18.65
C ARG A 66 4.77 -16.36 -18.08
N THR A 67 5.08 -17.64 -18.22
CA THR A 67 4.30 -18.73 -17.61
C THR A 67 5.01 -19.24 -16.37
N GLY A 68 4.26 -19.58 -15.32
CA GLY A 68 4.78 -20.13 -14.08
C GLY A 68 3.98 -19.68 -12.86
N PRO A 69 4.30 -20.20 -11.68
CA PRO A 69 3.69 -19.78 -10.43
C PRO A 69 4.08 -18.33 -10.10
N VAL A 70 3.27 -17.70 -9.25
CA VAL A 70 3.58 -16.40 -8.64
C VAL A 70 4.00 -16.65 -7.21
N ALA A 71 5.13 -16.05 -6.78
CA ALA A 71 5.52 -16.04 -5.38
C ALA A 71 5.16 -14.70 -4.75
N CYS A 72 4.57 -14.69 -3.56
CA CYS A 72 4.27 -13.47 -2.84
C CYS A 72 4.50 -13.61 -1.34
N ALA A 73 4.83 -12.50 -0.65
CA ALA A 73 4.91 -12.52 0.80
C ALA A 73 3.58 -12.96 1.42
N ALA A 74 3.63 -13.79 2.46
CA ALA A 74 2.43 -14.27 3.14
C ALA A 74 1.58 -13.12 3.73
N VAL A 75 2.20 -11.97 3.95
CA VAL A 75 1.60 -10.73 4.49
C VAL A 75 1.15 -9.72 3.43
N GLU A 76 1.11 -10.11 2.14
CA GLU A 76 0.62 -9.24 1.07
C GLU A 76 -0.86 -8.89 1.26
N HIS A 77 -1.23 -7.73 0.73
CA HIS A 77 -2.62 -7.30 0.64
C HIS A 77 -3.45 -8.27 -0.22
N SER A 78 -4.75 -8.43 0.11
CA SER A 78 -5.68 -9.29 -0.63
C SER A 78 -5.67 -9.03 -2.14
N ALA A 79 -5.56 -7.78 -2.58
CA ALA A 79 -5.47 -7.43 -4.00
C ALA A 79 -4.30 -8.12 -4.72
N VAL A 80 -3.16 -8.35 -4.05
CA VAL A 80 -2.02 -9.09 -4.60
C VAL A 80 -2.31 -10.59 -4.61
N ARG A 81 -2.75 -11.13 -3.48
CA ARG A 81 -2.98 -12.57 -3.30
C ARG A 81 -4.08 -13.07 -4.22
N ASP A 82 -5.22 -12.39 -4.25
CA ASP A 82 -6.40 -12.81 -5.01
C ASP A 82 -6.18 -12.67 -6.52
N ALA A 83 -5.58 -11.55 -6.96
CA ALA A 83 -5.25 -11.36 -8.37
C ALA A 83 -4.27 -12.43 -8.86
N SER A 84 -3.27 -12.78 -8.04
CA SER A 84 -2.27 -13.80 -8.37
C SER A 84 -2.88 -15.20 -8.39
N ALA A 85 -3.60 -15.59 -7.34
CA ALA A 85 -4.22 -16.91 -7.21
C ALA A 85 -5.27 -17.18 -8.29
N ARG A 86 -5.92 -16.12 -8.81
CA ARG A 86 -6.88 -16.24 -9.92
C ARG A 86 -6.24 -16.62 -11.25
N LEU A 87 -4.98 -16.27 -11.47
CA LEU A 87 -4.32 -16.37 -12.77
C LEU A 87 -3.20 -17.42 -12.82
N ALA A 88 -2.60 -17.77 -11.67
CA ALA A 88 -1.48 -18.72 -11.59
C ALA A 88 -1.47 -19.44 -10.23
N PRO A 89 -0.77 -20.58 -10.10
CA PRO A 89 -0.46 -21.15 -8.80
C PRO A 89 0.30 -20.14 -7.93
N LEU A 90 -0.09 -20.03 -6.66
CA LEU A 90 0.48 -19.10 -5.70
C LEU A 90 1.39 -19.82 -4.71
N GLU A 91 2.61 -19.34 -4.57
CA GLU A 91 3.60 -19.80 -3.60
C GLU A 91 3.85 -18.70 -2.57
N LEU A 92 3.67 -19.01 -1.28
CA LEU A 92 3.84 -18.02 -0.22
C LEU A 92 5.31 -17.95 0.25
N ILE A 93 5.83 -16.74 0.34
CA ILE A 93 7.11 -16.44 0.97
C ILE A 93 6.83 -16.20 2.46
N ALA A 94 7.45 -17.02 3.32
CA ALA A 94 7.28 -16.92 4.76
C ALA A 94 7.85 -15.61 5.33
N VAL A 95 7.30 -15.20 6.47
CA VAL A 95 7.74 -14.03 7.23
C VAL A 95 8.03 -14.43 8.67
N ASP A 96 8.79 -13.60 9.37
CA ASP A 96 9.02 -13.70 10.80
C ASP A 96 7.83 -13.21 11.64
N ARG A 97 7.97 -13.24 12.96
CA ARG A 97 6.93 -12.75 13.90
C ARG A 97 6.71 -11.23 13.85
N LEU A 98 7.59 -10.50 13.23
CA LEU A 98 7.46 -9.05 12.97
C LEU A 98 6.75 -8.77 11.63
N GLY A 99 6.42 -9.81 10.87
CA GLY A 99 5.86 -9.69 9.52
C GLY A 99 6.90 -9.31 8.46
N ARG A 100 8.19 -9.53 8.73
CA ARG A 100 9.30 -9.21 7.83
C ARG A 100 9.70 -10.42 7.01
N ILE A 101 9.93 -10.24 5.73
CA ILE A 101 10.49 -11.26 4.84
C ILE A 101 11.97 -11.46 5.17
N GLU A 102 12.37 -12.70 5.37
CA GLU A 102 13.79 -13.10 5.35
C GLU A 102 14.20 -13.41 3.91
N VAL A 103 15.35 -12.89 3.47
CA VAL A 103 15.78 -13.05 2.06
C VAL A 103 15.95 -14.52 1.69
N ASP A 104 16.37 -15.36 2.62
CA ASP A 104 16.48 -16.82 2.43
C ASP A 104 15.10 -17.48 2.22
N ALA A 105 14.02 -16.92 2.79
CA ALA A 105 12.66 -17.39 2.54
C ALA A 105 12.22 -17.13 1.09
N VAL A 106 12.72 -16.05 0.46
CA VAL A 106 12.51 -15.80 -0.97
C VAL A 106 13.14 -16.90 -1.80
N GLU A 107 14.41 -17.24 -1.54
CA GLU A 107 15.11 -18.30 -2.25
C GLU A 107 14.39 -19.65 -2.11
N ALA A 108 13.99 -19.99 -0.89
CA ALA A 108 13.24 -21.22 -0.63
C ALA A 108 11.91 -21.27 -1.40
N ALA A 109 11.18 -20.14 -1.49
CA ALA A 109 9.93 -20.06 -2.27
C ALA A 109 10.19 -20.21 -3.78
N LEU A 110 11.25 -19.61 -4.31
CA LEU A 110 11.63 -19.73 -5.71
C LEU A 110 12.05 -21.17 -6.06
N ASP A 111 12.75 -21.85 -5.17
CA ASP A 111 13.11 -23.25 -5.33
C ASP A 111 11.89 -24.17 -5.27
N ARG A 112 10.91 -23.90 -4.38
CA ARG A 112 9.62 -24.61 -4.35
C ARG A 112 8.83 -24.40 -5.64
N CYS A 113 8.80 -23.17 -6.19
CA CYS A 113 8.20 -22.94 -7.50
C CYS A 113 8.73 -23.90 -8.56
N LEU A 114 10.04 -24.05 -8.64
CA LEU A 114 10.67 -24.97 -9.59
C LEU A 114 10.38 -26.43 -9.27
N ALA A 115 10.49 -26.83 -8.01
CA ALA A 115 10.33 -28.22 -7.58
C ALA A 115 8.89 -28.73 -7.72
N VAL A 116 7.89 -27.89 -7.38
CA VAL A 116 6.48 -28.27 -7.37
C VAL A 116 5.83 -28.11 -8.74
N HIS A 117 6.16 -27.04 -9.46
CA HIS A 117 5.48 -26.68 -10.72
C HIS A 117 6.32 -26.97 -11.96
N GLY A 118 7.58 -27.41 -11.81
CA GLY A 118 8.49 -27.69 -12.93
C GLY A 118 8.95 -26.45 -13.70
N THR A 119 8.54 -25.25 -13.26
CA THR A 119 8.89 -23.96 -13.86
C THR A 119 9.24 -22.96 -12.76
N GLY A 120 10.19 -22.05 -13.05
CA GLY A 120 10.49 -20.95 -12.12
C GLY A 120 9.32 -19.97 -11.98
N ALA A 121 9.35 -19.13 -10.94
CA ALA A 121 8.35 -18.13 -10.72
C ALA A 121 8.25 -17.17 -11.92
N ALA A 122 7.03 -16.87 -12.34
CA ALA A 122 6.73 -15.89 -13.40
C ALA A 122 6.81 -14.46 -12.87
N LEU A 123 6.49 -14.26 -11.58
CA LEU A 123 6.49 -12.96 -10.91
C LEU A 123 6.72 -13.19 -9.41
N VAL A 124 7.42 -12.26 -8.77
CA VAL A 124 7.51 -12.16 -7.30
C VAL A 124 6.83 -10.89 -6.84
N HIS A 125 6.03 -10.95 -5.80
CA HIS A 125 5.48 -9.79 -5.11
C HIS A 125 6.18 -9.58 -3.77
N CYS A 126 6.51 -8.31 -3.49
CA CYS A 126 7.02 -7.85 -2.21
C CYS A 126 6.40 -6.49 -1.92
N GLN A 127 5.55 -6.37 -0.91
CA GLN A 127 5.07 -5.04 -0.48
C GLN A 127 6.23 -4.22 0.07
N TRP A 128 6.18 -2.89 -0.09
CA TRP A 128 7.19 -2.00 0.50
C TRP A 128 7.10 -1.98 2.02
N ALA A 129 5.87 -1.88 2.51
CA ALA A 129 5.58 -1.96 3.94
C ALA A 129 4.18 -2.53 4.18
N ASN A 130 4.01 -3.20 5.31
CA ASN A 130 2.75 -3.85 5.62
C ASN A 130 1.68 -2.83 6.05
N HIS A 131 0.48 -2.97 5.50
CA HIS A 131 -0.65 -2.07 5.70
C HIS A 131 -1.39 -2.28 7.04
N GLU A 132 -1.10 -3.36 7.78
CA GLU A 132 -1.71 -3.66 9.08
C GLU A 132 -0.75 -3.40 10.24
N VAL A 133 0.44 -3.99 10.21
CA VAL A 133 1.44 -3.90 11.28
C VAL A 133 2.52 -2.86 11.02
N GLY A 134 2.60 -2.35 9.80
CA GLY A 134 3.53 -1.28 9.44
C GLY A 134 4.95 -1.71 9.09
N THR A 135 5.34 -2.95 9.30
CA THR A 135 6.71 -3.45 9.06
C THR A 135 7.19 -3.14 7.65
N VAL A 136 8.34 -2.49 7.54
CA VAL A 136 9.02 -2.21 6.25
C VAL A 136 9.79 -3.43 5.80
N GLN A 137 9.63 -3.80 4.53
CA GLN A 137 10.24 -4.98 3.95
C GLN A 137 11.63 -4.69 3.35
N PRO A 138 12.51 -5.69 3.22
CA PRO A 138 13.83 -5.56 2.60
C PRO A 138 13.72 -5.56 1.07
N VAL A 139 12.98 -4.60 0.51
CA VAL A 139 12.56 -4.58 -0.90
C VAL A 139 13.75 -4.59 -1.86
N ALA A 140 14.81 -3.83 -1.53
CA ALA A 140 16.00 -3.74 -2.38
C ALA A 140 16.71 -5.10 -2.50
N GLU A 141 16.84 -5.81 -1.39
CA GLU A 141 17.46 -7.14 -1.34
C GLU A 141 16.63 -8.17 -2.09
N VAL A 142 15.29 -8.13 -1.96
CA VAL A 142 14.36 -9.00 -2.69
C VAL A 142 14.46 -8.73 -4.20
N VAL A 143 14.47 -7.47 -4.62
CA VAL A 143 14.61 -7.09 -6.03
C VAL A 143 15.93 -7.57 -6.60
N GLU A 144 17.03 -7.37 -5.90
CA GLU A 144 18.36 -7.82 -6.33
C GLU A 144 18.42 -9.36 -6.46
N ARG A 145 17.87 -10.08 -5.49
CA ARG A 145 17.83 -11.53 -5.48
C ARG A 145 17.02 -12.09 -6.67
N CYS A 146 15.85 -11.54 -6.90
CA CYS A 146 15.01 -11.95 -8.03
C CYS A 146 15.65 -11.58 -9.38
N ARG A 147 16.27 -10.40 -9.47
CA ARG A 147 16.99 -9.95 -10.68
C ARG A 147 18.13 -10.90 -11.05
N SER A 148 18.89 -11.40 -10.09
CA SER A 148 19.98 -12.36 -10.34
C SER A 148 19.49 -13.67 -10.95
N ARG A 149 18.21 -14.03 -10.72
CA ARG A 149 17.52 -15.19 -11.32
C ARG A 149 16.70 -14.83 -12.58
N GLY A 150 16.71 -13.58 -13.01
CA GLY A 150 15.92 -13.10 -14.15
C GLY A 150 14.42 -13.15 -13.94
N ILE A 151 13.96 -13.07 -12.67
CA ILE A 151 12.55 -13.10 -12.28
C ILE A 151 12.09 -11.67 -12.02
N PRO A 152 11.00 -11.18 -12.66
CA PRO A 152 10.48 -9.84 -12.42
C PRO A 152 9.88 -9.71 -11.02
N VAL A 153 9.97 -8.49 -10.46
CA VAL A 153 9.41 -8.15 -9.16
C VAL A 153 8.37 -7.04 -9.31
N HIS A 154 7.20 -7.28 -8.73
CA HIS A 154 6.22 -6.24 -8.46
C HIS A 154 6.30 -5.81 -6.99
N VAL A 155 6.39 -4.51 -6.76
CA VAL A 155 6.38 -3.93 -5.42
C VAL A 155 5.05 -3.22 -5.18
N ASP A 156 4.32 -3.66 -4.15
CA ASP A 156 3.17 -2.90 -3.65
C ASP A 156 3.66 -1.81 -2.69
N ALA A 157 3.74 -0.57 -3.19
CA ALA A 157 4.12 0.61 -2.40
C ALA A 157 2.91 1.43 -1.92
N VAL A 158 1.69 0.90 -2.03
CA VAL A 158 0.45 1.64 -1.72
C VAL A 158 0.42 2.15 -0.28
N ALA A 159 0.89 1.35 0.68
CA ALA A 159 0.91 1.77 2.09
C ALA A 159 2.11 2.64 2.47
N ALA A 160 3.19 2.59 1.70
CA ALA A 160 4.46 3.26 2.00
C ALA A 160 4.59 4.63 1.31
N ALA A 161 4.10 4.75 0.08
CA ALA A 161 4.21 5.96 -0.74
C ALA A 161 3.61 7.19 -0.03
N GLY A 162 4.41 8.23 0.11
CA GLY A 162 4.03 9.48 0.79
C GLY A 162 4.14 9.45 2.31
N HIS A 163 4.57 8.33 2.90
CA HIS A 163 4.79 8.19 4.35
C HIS A 163 6.25 7.92 4.71
N VAL A 164 6.98 7.30 3.80
CA VAL A 164 8.43 7.09 3.86
C VAL A 164 9.04 7.38 2.50
N ALA A 165 10.33 7.61 2.46
CA ALA A 165 11.04 7.81 1.19
C ALA A 165 10.98 6.54 0.33
N CYS A 166 10.41 6.67 -0.86
CA CYS A 166 10.29 5.59 -1.85
C CYS A 166 10.99 6.01 -3.15
N ASP A 167 12.31 5.90 -3.22
CA ASP A 167 13.05 6.14 -4.46
C ASP A 167 12.93 4.92 -5.38
N LEU A 168 11.91 4.94 -6.24
CA LEU A 168 11.64 3.86 -7.17
C LEU A 168 12.64 3.85 -8.33
N GLY A 169 13.25 5.00 -8.62
CA GLY A 169 14.30 5.11 -9.62
C GLY A 169 15.56 4.36 -9.21
N ALA A 170 15.97 4.49 -7.95
CA ALA A 170 17.11 3.77 -7.38
C ALA A 170 16.80 2.28 -7.16
N LEU A 171 15.58 1.94 -6.74
CA LEU A 171 15.17 0.55 -6.54
C LEU A 171 15.17 -0.25 -7.86
N ASP A 172 14.78 0.38 -8.96
CA ASP A 172 14.69 -0.22 -10.31
C ASP A 172 13.91 -1.55 -10.34
N ALA A 173 12.82 -1.63 -9.52
CA ALA A 173 11.89 -2.75 -9.57
C ALA A 173 11.15 -2.77 -10.92
N ASP A 174 10.69 -3.95 -11.34
CA ASP A 174 10.04 -4.12 -12.64
C ASP A 174 8.69 -3.41 -12.73
N LEU A 175 7.90 -3.54 -11.66
CA LEU A 175 6.53 -3.01 -11.54
C LEU A 175 6.34 -2.48 -10.13
N VAL A 176 5.73 -1.29 -9.99
CA VAL A 176 5.40 -0.73 -8.66
C VAL A 176 4.01 -0.14 -8.68
N SER A 177 3.18 -0.50 -7.70
CA SER A 177 1.82 0.04 -7.54
C SER A 177 1.76 1.10 -6.45
N VAL A 178 1.08 2.21 -6.76
CA VAL A 178 0.81 3.31 -5.81
C VAL A 178 -0.63 3.79 -5.93
N SER A 179 -1.15 4.43 -4.87
CA SER A 179 -2.52 4.93 -4.83
C SER A 179 -2.57 6.35 -4.25
N ALA A 180 -3.23 7.26 -4.96
CA ALA A 180 -3.27 8.68 -4.59
C ALA A 180 -3.88 8.93 -3.20
N HIS A 181 -4.98 8.24 -2.85
CA HIS A 181 -5.68 8.45 -1.58
C HIS A 181 -4.85 8.08 -0.34
N LYS A 182 -3.80 7.29 -0.50
CA LYS A 182 -2.90 6.93 0.61
C LYS A 182 -1.88 8.02 0.94
N LEU A 183 -1.65 8.96 0.03
CA LEU A 183 -0.69 10.06 0.20
C LEU A 183 -1.34 11.46 0.13
N GLY A 184 -2.64 11.55 0.46
CA GLY A 184 -3.37 12.81 0.51
C GLY A 184 -4.01 13.24 -0.82
N GLY A 185 -3.93 12.42 -1.85
CA GLY A 185 -4.60 12.64 -3.14
C GLY A 185 -6.04 12.11 -3.18
N PRO A 186 -6.74 12.25 -4.31
CA PRO A 186 -8.14 11.83 -4.45
C PRO A 186 -8.28 10.30 -4.50
N THR A 187 -9.43 9.81 -4.06
CA THR A 187 -9.89 8.44 -4.33
C THR A 187 -10.12 8.22 -5.83
N GLY A 188 -10.15 6.97 -6.28
CA GLY A 188 -10.38 6.64 -7.69
C GLY A 188 -9.20 6.99 -8.61
N THR A 189 -8.00 7.14 -8.07
CA THR A 189 -6.78 7.46 -8.82
C THR A 189 -5.57 6.76 -8.21
N GLY A 190 -4.71 6.23 -9.06
CA GLY A 190 -3.45 5.59 -8.70
C GLY A 190 -2.51 5.54 -9.90
N ALA A 191 -1.41 4.82 -9.75
CA ALA A 191 -0.50 4.59 -10.85
C ALA A 191 0.20 3.23 -10.74
N LEU A 192 0.42 2.61 -11.90
CA LEU A 192 1.37 1.53 -12.07
C LEU A 192 2.64 2.12 -12.70
N ILE A 193 3.75 1.98 -12.01
CA ILE A 193 5.06 2.39 -12.49
C ILE A 193 5.75 1.18 -13.09
N VAL A 194 6.11 1.28 -14.37
CA VAL A 194 6.70 0.19 -15.15
C VAL A 194 8.14 0.52 -15.47
N ARG A 195 9.06 -0.38 -15.15
CA ARG A 195 10.49 -0.23 -15.44
C ARG A 195 10.74 0.04 -16.91
N ARG A 196 11.70 0.90 -17.19
CA ARG A 196 12.09 1.22 -18.58
C ARG A 196 12.44 -0.04 -19.35
N GLY A 197 11.85 -0.18 -20.52
CA GLY A 197 12.10 -1.32 -21.43
C GLY A 197 11.25 -2.55 -21.16
N LEU A 198 10.57 -2.63 -20.00
CA LEU A 198 9.60 -3.68 -19.75
C LEU A 198 8.32 -3.42 -20.54
N ARG A 199 7.83 -4.45 -21.22
CA ARG A 199 6.53 -4.43 -21.90
C ARG A 199 5.53 -5.26 -21.11
N ILE A 200 4.35 -4.71 -20.92
CA ILE A 200 3.23 -5.41 -20.26
C ILE A 200 2.00 -5.35 -21.18
N GLU A 201 1.24 -6.43 -21.18
CA GLU A 201 -0.07 -6.46 -21.83
C GLU A 201 -1.08 -5.66 -21.01
N PRO A 202 -1.92 -4.81 -21.66
CA PRO A 202 -2.94 -4.05 -20.95
C PRO A 202 -4.01 -4.96 -20.33
N LEU A 203 -4.40 -4.68 -19.08
CA LEU A 203 -5.57 -5.30 -18.46
C LEU A 203 -6.86 -4.69 -18.99
N VAL A 204 -6.92 -3.36 -19.13
CA VAL A 204 -8.06 -2.63 -19.65
C VAL A 204 -7.77 -2.28 -21.11
N VAL A 205 -8.52 -2.87 -22.02
CA VAL A 205 -8.38 -2.71 -23.47
C VAL A 205 -9.48 -1.82 -24.04
N GLY A 206 -9.34 -1.35 -25.30
CA GLY A 206 -10.37 -0.57 -26.00
C GLY A 206 -9.98 0.86 -26.28
N GLY A 207 -8.68 1.14 -26.41
CA GLY A 207 -8.14 2.43 -26.81
C GLY A 207 -6.63 2.49 -26.68
N GLU A 208 -6.01 3.54 -27.24
CA GLU A 208 -4.56 3.74 -27.20
C GLU A 208 -4.10 4.69 -26.07
N GLN A 209 -5.01 5.00 -25.13
CA GLN A 209 -4.67 5.82 -23.98
C GLN A 209 -3.54 5.16 -23.16
N GLU A 210 -2.87 5.93 -22.33
CA GLU A 210 -1.70 5.49 -21.57
C GLU A 210 -0.65 4.76 -22.44
N ARG A 211 -0.53 5.16 -23.72
CA ARG A 211 0.36 4.54 -24.72
C ARG A 211 0.04 3.07 -24.97
N ALA A 212 -1.26 2.78 -25.13
CA ALA A 212 -1.83 1.44 -25.31
C ALA A 212 -1.56 0.48 -24.13
N ARG A 213 -1.30 1.02 -22.92
CA ARG A 213 -1.07 0.20 -21.72
C ARG A 213 -2.28 0.18 -20.76
N ARG A 214 -3.22 1.11 -20.96
CA ARG A 214 -4.50 1.16 -20.25
C ARG A 214 -5.51 1.94 -21.08
N GLY A 215 -6.54 1.27 -21.62
CA GLY A 215 -7.58 1.88 -22.45
C GLY A 215 -8.62 2.66 -21.65
N GLY A 216 -9.39 3.49 -22.35
CA GLY A 216 -10.43 4.33 -21.75
C GLY A 216 -9.96 5.75 -21.50
N LEU A 217 -10.89 6.70 -21.48
CA LEU A 217 -10.63 8.12 -21.28
C LEU A 217 -9.93 8.34 -19.93
N GLU A 218 -8.87 9.13 -19.94
CA GLU A 218 -8.06 9.40 -18.74
C GLU A 218 -8.83 10.28 -17.74
N HIS A 219 -8.75 9.93 -16.47
CA HIS A 219 -9.34 10.69 -15.37
C HIS A 219 -8.48 11.91 -15.03
N VAL A 220 -8.53 12.95 -15.88
CA VAL A 220 -7.65 14.14 -15.79
C VAL A 220 -7.79 14.84 -14.44
N ALA A 221 -9.03 15.05 -13.94
CA ALA A 221 -9.26 15.69 -12.65
C ALA A 221 -8.60 14.92 -11.49
N GLY A 222 -8.67 13.59 -11.51
CA GLY A 222 -8.00 12.74 -10.54
C GLY A 222 -6.47 12.83 -10.66
N ALA A 223 -5.94 12.81 -11.89
CA ALA A 223 -4.51 12.96 -12.13
C ALA A 223 -3.96 14.29 -11.61
N VAL A 224 -4.68 15.41 -11.82
CA VAL A 224 -4.33 16.73 -11.27
C VAL A 224 -4.35 16.73 -9.75
N GLY A 225 -5.34 16.07 -9.13
CA GLY A 225 -5.40 15.95 -7.68
C GLY A 225 -4.26 15.09 -7.10
N PHE A 226 -3.91 13.99 -7.77
CA PHE A 226 -2.76 13.15 -7.40
C PHE A 226 -1.44 13.93 -7.53
N ALA A 227 -1.27 14.65 -8.64
CA ALA A 227 -0.11 15.49 -8.88
C ALA A 227 0.07 16.59 -7.82
N ALA A 228 -1.03 17.22 -7.40
CA ALA A 228 -0.99 18.23 -6.34
C ALA A 228 -0.52 17.64 -5.00
N ALA A 229 -0.97 16.44 -4.63
CA ALA A 229 -0.49 15.74 -3.45
C ALA A 229 0.99 15.36 -3.58
N ALA A 230 1.40 14.85 -4.75
CA ALA A 230 2.79 14.52 -5.03
C ALA A 230 3.71 15.75 -4.92
N ALA A 231 3.31 16.87 -5.52
CA ALA A 231 4.06 18.13 -5.46
C ALA A 231 4.18 18.66 -4.03
N ALA A 232 3.14 18.53 -3.20
CA ALA A 232 3.20 18.91 -1.79
C ALA A 232 4.25 18.10 -1.02
N LEU A 233 4.35 16.80 -1.28
CA LEU A 233 5.35 15.92 -0.65
C LEU A 233 6.78 16.15 -1.17
N CYS A 234 6.93 16.62 -2.42
CA CYS A 234 8.23 17.00 -2.99
C CYS A 234 8.77 18.33 -2.44
N ALA A 235 7.98 19.12 -1.72
CA ALA A 235 8.48 20.35 -1.12
C ALA A 235 9.60 20.05 -0.11
N PRO A 236 10.66 20.85 -0.05
CA PRO A 236 11.81 20.59 0.82
C PRO A 236 11.40 20.36 2.28
N GLY A 237 11.76 19.19 2.81
CA GLY A 237 11.47 18.80 4.19
C GLY A 237 10.02 18.41 4.47
N ALA A 238 9.11 18.43 3.49
CA ALA A 238 7.71 18.11 3.71
C ALA A 238 7.53 16.65 4.13
N LEU A 239 8.06 15.70 3.37
CA LEU A 239 7.97 14.27 3.68
C LEU A 239 8.62 13.95 5.04
N ASP A 240 9.83 14.44 5.28
CA ASP A 240 10.54 14.21 6.54
C ASP A 240 9.79 14.80 7.75
N GLY A 241 9.18 15.98 7.56
CA GLY A 241 8.36 16.63 8.58
C GLY A 241 7.10 15.85 8.93
N GLU A 242 6.39 15.37 7.93
CA GLU A 242 5.21 14.53 8.09
C GLU A 242 5.57 13.18 8.71
N GLU A 243 6.65 12.54 8.26
CA GLU A 243 7.14 11.31 8.85
C GLU A 243 7.47 11.48 10.34
N ALA A 244 8.21 12.52 10.69
CA ALA A 244 8.58 12.81 12.07
C ALA A 244 7.36 13.11 12.95
N ALA A 245 6.38 13.86 12.43
CA ALA A 245 5.15 14.17 13.15
C ALA A 245 4.29 12.92 13.38
N ALA A 246 4.09 12.12 12.34
CA ALA A 246 3.34 10.87 12.42
C ALA A 246 4.00 9.89 13.40
N ARG A 247 5.33 9.73 13.33
CA ARG A 247 6.10 8.86 14.23
C ARG A 247 5.95 9.29 15.70
N ARG A 248 6.07 10.57 16.01
CA ARG A 248 5.84 11.07 17.38
C ARG A 248 4.44 10.70 17.90
N ARG A 249 3.39 10.94 17.11
CA ARG A 249 2.00 10.64 17.49
C ARG A 249 1.78 9.14 17.70
N THR A 250 2.23 8.30 16.79
CA THR A 250 2.08 6.83 16.92
C THR A 250 2.89 6.26 18.07
N GLU A 251 4.04 6.83 18.43
CA GLU A 251 4.79 6.43 19.63
C GLU A 251 4.05 6.80 20.91
N VAL A 252 3.35 7.93 20.97
CA VAL A 252 2.49 8.27 22.11
C VAL A 252 1.35 7.26 22.21
N LEU A 253 0.63 6.98 21.13
CA LEU A 253 -0.44 5.99 21.09
C LEU A 253 0.04 4.61 21.55
N ALA A 254 1.19 4.13 21.03
CA ALA A 254 1.76 2.86 21.43
C ALA A 254 2.15 2.82 22.91
N ARG A 255 2.83 3.85 23.40
CA ARG A 255 3.24 3.97 24.81
C ARG A 255 2.04 3.95 25.78
N VAL A 256 0.98 4.69 25.44
CA VAL A 256 -0.24 4.75 26.24
C VAL A 256 -0.93 3.38 26.26
N ALA A 257 -1.07 2.77 25.11
CA ALA A 257 -1.73 1.48 25.00
C ALA A 257 -0.95 0.37 25.73
N THR A 258 0.36 0.26 25.53
CA THR A 258 1.19 -0.77 26.17
C THR A 258 1.42 -0.56 27.67
N ALA A 259 1.06 0.59 28.22
CA ALA A 259 0.98 0.80 29.66
C ALA A 259 -0.20 0.03 30.31
N VAL A 260 -1.19 -0.38 29.53
CA VAL A 260 -2.30 -1.24 29.96
C VAL A 260 -1.81 -2.70 30.00
N PRO A 261 -1.89 -3.42 31.13
CA PRO A 261 -1.45 -4.81 31.20
C PRO A 261 -2.10 -5.71 30.14
N GLY A 262 -1.30 -6.57 29.48
CA GLY A 262 -1.79 -7.47 28.44
C GLY A 262 -2.08 -6.75 27.11
N VAL A 263 -1.47 -5.60 26.88
CA VAL A 263 -1.48 -4.95 25.57
C VAL A 263 -0.07 -5.01 24.98
N ASP A 264 0.07 -5.65 23.83
CA ASP A 264 1.31 -5.81 23.12
C ASP A 264 1.30 -5.03 21.81
N ARG A 265 2.48 -4.66 21.31
CA ARG A 265 2.66 -4.09 19.98
C ARG A 265 3.05 -5.17 18.98
N PHE A 266 2.37 -5.18 17.83
CA PHE A 266 2.69 -6.05 16.70
C PHE A 266 3.51 -5.29 15.63
N GLY A 267 4.28 -6.04 14.83
CA GLY A 267 5.14 -5.51 13.80
C GLY A 267 6.53 -5.09 14.32
N ASP A 268 7.36 -4.58 13.40
CA ASP A 268 8.71 -4.12 13.71
C ASP A 268 8.65 -2.80 14.51
N PRO A 269 9.31 -2.70 15.67
CA PRO A 269 9.28 -1.49 16.48
C PRO A 269 10.12 -0.34 15.89
N ILE A 270 11.05 -0.64 14.98
CA ILE A 270 12.04 0.31 14.41
C ILE A 270 11.76 0.57 12.93
N ASP A 271 11.87 -0.49 12.11
CA ASP A 271 11.70 -0.43 10.66
C ASP A 271 10.22 -0.54 10.29
N ARG A 272 9.48 0.54 10.47
CA ARG A 272 8.04 0.58 10.30
C ARG A 272 7.54 1.88 9.68
N LEU A 273 6.35 1.80 9.12
CA LEU A 273 5.60 2.99 8.72
C LEU A 273 5.39 3.93 9.93
N PRO A 274 5.58 5.24 9.73
CA PRO A 274 5.49 6.22 10.84
C PRO A 274 4.05 6.45 11.30
N HIS A 275 3.07 6.26 10.43
CA HIS A 275 1.70 6.73 10.58
C HIS A 275 0.72 5.69 11.13
N LEU A 276 1.18 4.47 11.42
CA LEU A 276 0.32 3.43 11.99
C LEU A 276 1.03 2.62 13.07
N VAL A 277 0.24 2.05 13.97
CA VAL A 277 0.65 1.07 14.98
C VAL A 277 -0.43 0.01 15.11
N CYS A 278 -0.02 -1.24 15.18
CA CYS A 278 -0.89 -2.39 15.45
C CYS A 278 -0.64 -2.90 16.87
N LEU A 279 -1.71 -3.17 17.58
CA LEU A 279 -1.70 -3.59 18.99
C LEU A 279 -2.50 -4.89 19.13
N GLY A 280 -2.08 -5.77 20.05
CA GLY A 280 -2.88 -6.89 20.52
C GLY A 280 -3.41 -6.58 21.92
N VAL A 281 -4.69 -6.80 22.18
CA VAL A 281 -5.33 -6.52 23.48
C VAL A 281 -5.81 -7.82 24.10
N ASP A 282 -5.07 -8.36 25.06
CA ASP A 282 -5.42 -9.62 25.72
C ASP A 282 -6.76 -9.55 26.45
N GLY A 283 -7.53 -10.65 26.34
CA GLY A 283 -8.77 -10.85 27.09
C GLY A 283 -10.00 -10.13 26.52
N VAL A 284 -9.88 -9.44 25.40
CA VAL A 284 -10.99 -8.81 24.68
C VAL A 284 -10.81 -8.95 23.17
N GLU A 285 -11.92 -9.10 22.46
CA GLU A 285 -11.91 -9.08 20.99
C GLU A 285 -11.81 -7.65 20.45
N ALA A 286 -11.35 -7.51 19.22
CA ALA A 286 -11.14 -6.20 18.62
C ALA A 286 -12.43 -5.38 18.47
N GLU A 287 -13.53 -6.00 18.03
CA GLU A 287 -14.78 -5.30 17.74
C GLU A 287 -15.37 -4.58 18.95
N PRO A 288 -15.52 -5.19 20.15
CA PRO A 288 -15.94 -4.46 21.35
C PRO A 288 -15.03 -3.27 21.71
N VAL A 289 -13.70 -3.39 21.50
CA VAL A 289 -12.76 -2.29 21.76
C VAL A 289 -13.01 -1.15 20.75
N LEU A 290 -13.22 -1.45 19.48
CA LEU A 290 -13.56 -0.45 18.47
C LEU A 290 -14.84 0.29 18.79
N LEU A 291 -15.92 -0.42 19.17
CA LEU A 291 -17.20 0.17 19.56
C LEU A 291 -17.07 1.05 20.80
N GLY A 292 -16.30 0.61 21.80
CA GLY A 292 -16.04 1.40 22.99
C GLY A 292 -15.26 2.68 22.70
N LEU A 293 -14.25 2.62 21.83
CA LEU A 293 -13.49 3.79 21.39
C LEU A 293 -14.33 4.75 20.55
N ASP A 294 -15.19 4.24 19.67
CA ASP A 294 -16.09 5.06 18.85
C ASP A 294 -17.09 5.85 19.73
N GLN A 295 -17.60 5.25 20.81
CA GLN A 295 -18.45 5.93 21.79
C GLN A 295 -17.73 7.09 22.49
N GLU A 296 -16.42 6.99 22.65
CA GLU A 296 -15.55 8.04 23.20
C GLU A 296 -15.03 9.01 22.10
N GLY A 297 -15.53 8.89 20.86
CA GLY A 297 -15.17 9.77 19.74
C GLY A 297 -13.84 9.43 19.08
N VAL A 298 -13.28 8.24 19.31
CA VAL A 298 -12.02 7.77 18.73
C VAL A 298 -12.30 6.71 17.66
N ALA A 299 -12.13 7.09 16.39
CA ALA A 299 -12.22 6.16 15.26
C ALA A 299 -10.94 5.33 15.15
N ALA A 300 -11.06 4.02 15.27
CA ALA A 300 -9.97 3.06 15.14
C ALA A 300 -10.40 1.91 14.19
N HIS A 301 -9.49 0.99 13.92
CA HIS A 301 -9.77 -0.16 13.05
C HIS A 301 -9.18 -1.44 13.64
N SER A 302 -9.76 -2.61 13.33
CA SER A 302 -9.11 -3.90 13.59
C SER A 302 -8.01 -4.18 12.58
N GLY A 303 -7.06 -5.08 12.90
CA GLY A 303 -6.04 -5.52 11.95
C GLY A 303 -6.61 -6.14 10.67
N SER A 304 -7.79 -6.76 10.75
CA SER A 304 -8.50 -7.41 9.63
C SER A 304 -9.16 -6.44 8.63
N SER A 305 -8.55 -5.31 8.35
CA SER A 305 -9.13 -4.18 7.59
C SER A 305 -9.59 -4.47 6.15
N CYS A 306 -9.24 -5.62 5.59
CA CYS A 306 -9.69 -6.00 4.24
C CYS A 306 -10.93 -6.90 4.23
N SER A 307 -11.37 -7.39 5.38
CA SER A 307 -12.51 -8.29 5.54
C SER A 307 -13.64 -7.67 6.38
N SER A 308 -13.88 -6.36 6.26
CA SER A 308 -14.97 -5.67 6.97
C SER A 308 -16.38 -6.28 6.73
N GLU A 309 -16.52 -7.17 5.77
CA GLU A 309 -17.74 -7.93 5.49
C GLU A 309 -17.65 -9.42 5.87
N THR A 310 -16.47 -9.93 6.23
CA THR A 310 -16.27 -11.32 6.66
C THR A 310 -15.65 -11.33 8.06
N LEU A 311 -16.15 -12.20 8.93
CA LEU A 311 -15.63 -12.44 10.29
C LEU A 311 -14.32 -13.27 10.27
N GLU A 312 -13.57 -13.24 9.18
CA GLU A 312 -12.34 -14.03 9.05
C GLU A 312 -11.15 -13.30 9.70
N PRO A 313 -10.30 -14.05 10.43
CA PRO A 313 -9.08 -13.51 11.00
C PRO A 313 -8.15 -12.89 9.96
N SER A 314 -7.30 -11.94 10.35
CA SER A 314 -6.33 -11.34 9.45
C SER A 314 -5.30 -12.36 8.96
N PRO A 315 -5.22 -12.63 7.65
CA PRO A 315 -4.18 -13.52 7.11
C PRO A 315 -2.75 -13.01 7.34
N VAL A 316 -2.58 -11.70 7.53
CA VAL A 316 -1.29 -11.07 7.86
C VAL A 316 -0.86 -11.50 9.25
N LEU A 317 -1.74 -11.36 10.24
CA LEU A 317 -1.45 -11.69 11.64
C LEU A 317 -1.30 -13.21 11.83
N GLU A 318 -2.11 -14.01 11.11
CA GLU A 318 -1.95 -15.47 11.08
C GLU A 318 -0.57 -15.88 10.53
N ALA A 319 -0.13 -15.26 9.42
CA ALA A 319 1.19 -15.53 8.84
C ALA A 319 2.34 -15.15 9.79
N MET A 320 2.14 -14.18 10.68
CA MET A 320 3.07 -13.79 11.74
C MET A 320 3.02 -14.72 12.96
N GLY A 321 2.01 -15.59 13.06
CA GLY A 321 1.80 -16.47 14.22
C GLY A 321 1.37 -15.69 15.47
N VAL A 322 0.60 -14.60 15.29
CA VAL A 322 0.02 -13.79 16.37
C VAL A 322 -1.51 -13.89 16.34
N ASP A 323 -2.13 -13.61 17.50
CA ASP A 323 -3.58 -13.68 17.62
C ASP A 323 -4.26 -12.53 16.84
N ALA A 324 -4.96 -12.88 15.78
CA ALA A 324 -5.61 -11.94 14.89
C ALA A 324 -6.91 -11.34 15.43
N GLU A 325 -7.64 -12.07 16.32
CA GLU A 325 -8.97 -11.67 16.79
C GLU A 325 -8.93 -10.48 17.75
N ARG A 326 -7.79 -10.24 18.40
CA ARG A 326 -7.58 -9.18 19.39
C ARG A 326 -6.79 -7.97 18.87
N SER A 327 -6.63 -7.85 17.57
CA SER A 327 -5.81 -6.79 16.97
C SER A 327 -6.55 -5.47 16.84
N LEU A 328 -5.91 -4.39 17.26
CA LEU A 328 -6.35 -3.01 17.10
C LEU A 328 -5.30 -2.25 16.27
N ARG A 329 -5.71 -1.62 15.18
CA ARG A 329 -4.86 -0.76 14.37
C ARG A 329 -5.24 0.71 14.57
N LEU A 330 -4.27 1.51 14.99
CA LEU A 330 -4.37 2.95 15.09
C LEU A 330 -3.55 3.59 13.98
N SER A 331 -4.09 4.61 13.35
CA SER A 331 -3.39 5.36 12.30
C SER A 331 -3.62 6.85 12.44
N VAL A 332 -2.61 7.62 12.07
CA VAL A 332 -2.64 9.09 12.06
C VAL A 332 -2.43 9.59 10.65
N GLY A 333 -2.97 10.75 10.34
CA GLY A 333 -2.81 11.39 9.04
C GLY A 333 -2.40 12.86 9.20
N TRP A 334 -2.28 13.55 8.09
CA TRP A 334 -1.94 14.98 8.02
C TRP A 334 -2.93 15.88 8.78
N SER A 335 -4.19 15.45 8.92
CA SER A 335 -5.24 16.19 9.66
C SER A 335 -5.34 15.81 11.14
N THR A 336 -4.62 14.79 11.60
CA THR A 336 -4.63 14.38 13.01
C THR A 336 -4.04 15.47 13.89
N THR A 337 -4.78 15.85 14.93
CA THR A 337 -4.41 16.88 15.90
C THR A 337 -3.90 16.27 17.20
N ASP A 338 -3.30 17.09 18.05
CA ASP A 338 -2.90 16.63 19.40
C ASP A 338 -4.12 16.31 20.27
N ALA A 339 -5.27 17.01 20.06
CA ALA A 339 -6.53 16.70 20.74
C ALA A 339 -7.07 15.29 20.39
N ASP A 340 -6.85 14.81 19.17
CA ASP A 340 -7.23 13.43 18.78
C ASP A 340 -6.39 12.40 19.55
N ILE A 341 -5.11 12.70 19.77
CA ILE A 341 -4.21 11.84 20.55
C ILE A 341 -4.62 11.85 22.03
N GLU A 342 -4.91 13.03 22.60
CA GLU A 342 -5.40 13.18 23.98
C GLU A 342 -6.73 12.45 24.22
N ALA A 343 -7.63 12.43 23.24
CA ALA A 343 -8.89 11.69 23.33
C ALA A 343 -8.64 10.17 23.47
N PHE A 344 -7.71 9.62 22.70
CA PHE A 344 -7.29 8.21 22.85
C PHE A 344 -6.63 7.95 24.21
N GLU A 345 -5.72 8.82 24.65
CA GLU A 345 -5.06 8.70 25.96
C GLU A 345 -6.05 8.64 27.12
N ALA A 346 -7.09 9.48 27.05
CA ALA A 346 -8.11 9.57 28.10
C ALA A 346 -9.05 8.35 28.14
N SER A 347 -9.34 7.73 27.00
CA SER A 347 -10.40 6.72 26.85
C SER A 347 -9.90 5.28 26.88
N PHE A 348 -8.77 4.97 26.26
CA PHE A 348 -8.35 3.60 25.95
C PHE A 348 -8.30 2.66 27.15
N ALA A 349 -7.63 3.08 28.23
CA ALA A 349 -7.49 2.25 29.44
C ALA A 349 -8.86 1.95 30.11
N GLY A 350 -9.75 2.93 30.13
CA GLY A 350 -11.11 2.80 30.68
C GLY A 350 -11.97 1.84 29.85
N VAL A 351 -11.92 1.94 28.52
CA VAL A 351 -12.62 1.03 27.61
C VAL A 351 -12.16 -0.42 27.81
N VAL A 352 -10.84 -0.66 27.79
CA VAL A 352 -10.28 -2.02 27.98
C VAL A 352 -10.65 -2.59 29.35
N ALA A 353 -10.54 -1.80 30.45
CA ALA A 353 -10.88 -2.24 31.78
C ALA A 353 -12.38 -2.59 31.91
N SER A 354 -13.26 -1.77 31.35
CA SER A 354 -14.69 -2.00 31.34
C SER A 354 -15.06 -3.31 30.64
N LEU A 355 -14.50 -3.54 29.44
CA LEU A 355 -14.77 -4.75 28.67
C LEU A 355 -14.24 -6.02 29.34
N ARG A 356 -13.07 -5.98 29.97
CA ARG A 356 -12.53 -7.11 30.75
C ARG A 356 -13.40 -7.43 31.94
N SER A 357 -13.99 -6.42 32.62
CA SER A 357 -14.87 -6.64 33.76
C SER A 357 -16.19 -7.33 33.41
N LEU A 358 -16.63 -7.26 32.13
CA LEU A 358 -17.84 -7.95 31.66
C LEU A 358 -17.64 -9.45 31.41
N ARG A 359 -16.38 -9.89 31.33
CA ARG A 359 -16.01 -11.30 31.08
C ARG A 359 -15.62 -12.08 32.35
N GLY A 360 -15.37 -11.38 33.44
CA GLY A 360 -15.06 -11.95 34.76
C GLY A 360 -16.25 -11.97 35.65
#